data_9b0ce5f555394deb0b69df1e1d57af92
#
_entry.id   9b0ce5f555394deb0b69df1e1d57af92
#
_cell.length_a   1.000
_cell.length_b   1.000
_cell.length_c   1.000
_cell.angle_alpha   90.00
_cell.angle_beta   90.00
_cell.angle_gamma   90.00
#
_symmetry.space_group_name_H-M   'P 1'
#
loop_
_entity.id
_entity.type
_entity.pdbx_description
1 polymer ?
#
loop_
_entity_poly.entity_id
_entity_poly.type
_entity_poly.pdbx_seq_one_letter_code
_entity_poly.pdbx_strand_id
1 'polypeptide(L)'
;MKEYILILSVLLFSACPAHAAEEKWLTTGSRHFLIYYRQAPEGLLERVSRQSEEYYTRITEALGFTRYNFWLGDNRARIYIYDSAEEYRKYSGQPVWSYGCVFIPDKKICSFSQGWDAFSSVLAHEIGHIIFHECLGMEKGSLPLWLDEGAACYAENPARCRETPVFLKASHRKGGLFTFDQLAAFIPAAAGEESIRLFYAESSSIVGYLFEEFGRDSFADFCEEFKRGRDLDKALRSAYGLAGRADLEKSWRRYLGIL
;
A
#
# COMPACT_ATOMS: atom_id res chain seq x y z
N MET A 1 8.56 19.24 -12.69
CA MET A 1 9.05 18.34 -11.62
C MET A 1 8.04 18.42 -10.50
N LYS A 2 7.15 17.44 -10.43
CA LYS A 2 6.22 17.35 -9.28
C LYS A 2 7.05 16.85 -8.11
N GLU A 3 7.14 17.65 -7.08
CA GLU A 3 7.79 17.31 -5.82
C GLU A 3 7.18 16.00 -5.30
N TYR A 4 8.03 15.03 -5.03
CA TYR A 4 7.66 13.82 -4.33
C TYR A 4 7.36 14.22 -2.88
N ILE A 5 6.09 14.43 -2.57
CA ILE A 5 5.67 14.47 -1.16
C ILE A 5 5.86 13.04 -0.68
N LEU A 6 6.96 12.84 0.03
CA LEU A 6 7.30 11.60 0.71
C LEU A 6 6.32 11.45 1.86
N ILE A 7 5.18 10.81 1.60
CA ILE A 7 4.26 10.44 2.67
C ILE A 7 4.82 9.16 3.25
N LEU A 8 5.53 9.35 4.36
CA LEU A 8 5.96 8.26 5.21
C LEU A 8 4.68 7.64 5.80
N SER A 9 4.24 6.53 5.24
CA SER A 9 3.17 5.72 5.82
C SER A 9 3.69 5.16 7.13
N VAL A 10 3.50 5.91 8.21
CA VAL A 10 3.82 5.39 9.53
C VAL A 10 2.74 4.37 9.85
N LEU A 11 3.07 3.10 9.73
CA LEU A 11 2.26 1.98 10.21
C LEU A 11 2.16 2.06 11.74
N LEU A 12 1.32 3.00 12.22
CA LEU A 12 1.03 3.13 13.65
C LEU A 12 -0.01 2.09 14.03
N PHE A 13 0.45 1.01 14.61
CA PHE A 13 -0.37 0.09 15.38
C PHE A 13 -0.72 0.70 16.75
N SER A 14 -1.43 1.81 16.75
CA SER A 14 -1.95 2.39 17.99
C SER A 14 -3.40 1.95 18.20
N ALA A 15 -3.68 1.40 19.37
CA ALA A 15 -5.05 1.20 19.82
C ALA A 15 -5.77 2.55 19.83
N CYS A 16 -6.90 2.62 19.15
CA CYS A 16 -7.78 3.79 19.16
C CYS A 16 -8.19 4.09 20.60
N PRO A 17 -8.00 5.30 21.13
CA PRO A 17 -8.53 5.64 22.45
C PRO A 17 -10.06 5.59 22.38
N ALA A 18 -10.66 4.74 23.21
CA ALA A 18 -12.10 4.71 23.40
C ALA A 18 -12.56 5.92 24.23
N HIS A 19 -13.73 6.45 23.85
CA HIS A 19 -14.53 7.48 24.51
C HIS A 19 -14.24 8.94 24.16
N ALA A 20 -15.01 9.40 23.16
CA ALA A 20 -15.58 10.74 23.17
C ALA A 20 -17.08 10.61 22.87
N ALA A 21 -17.92 11.51 23.41
CA ALA A 21 -19.37 11.49 23.27
C ALA A 21 -19.80 11.11 21.85
N GLU A 22 -20.79 10.24 21.71
CA GLU A 22 -21.34 9.76 20.44
C GLU A 22 -21.94 10.93 19.63
N GLU A 23 -21.10 11.69 18.95
CA GLU A 23 -21.57 12.54 17.87
C GLU A 23 -22.05 11.61 16.76
N LYS A 24 -23.33 11.76 16.40
CA LYS A 24 -24.04 10.87 15.51
C LYS A 24 -23.45 10.94 14.09
N TRP A 25 -22.69 9.96 13.71
CA TRP A 25 -22.23 9.78 12.35
C TRP A 25 -23.40 9.47 11.42
N LEU A 26 -23.48 10.21 10.33
CA LEU A 26 -24.29 9.84 9.16
C LEU A 26 -23.49 8.84 8.33
N THR A 27 -24.19 8.01 7.59
CA THR A 27 -23.54 6.96 6.79
C THR A 27 -24.15 6.94 5.40
N THR A 28 -23.31 6.95 4.40
CA THR A 28 -23.65 6.58 3.03
C THR A 28 -22.72 5.45 2.59
N GLY A 29 -23.02 4.80 1.46
CA GLY A 29 -22.19 3.68 1.04
C GLY A 29 -22.18 3.47 -0.45
N SER A 30 -21.14 2.81 -0.90
CA SER A 30 -20.99 2.24 -2.23
C SER A 30 -20.89 0.71 -2.16
N ARG A 31 -20.50 0.07 -3.23
CA ARG A 31 -20.38 -1.39 -3.28
C ARG A 31 -19.38 -1.93 -2.27
N HIS A 32 -18.19 -1.28 -2.16
CA HIS A 32 -17.07 -1.77 -1.37
C HIS A 32 -16.75 -0.89 -0.17
N PHE A 33 -17.40 0.27 -0.02
CA PHE A 33 -17.10 1.23 1.04
C PHE A 33 -18.34 1.67 1.82
N LEU A 34 -18.16 1.90 3.13
CA LEU A 34 -19.08 2.65 4.00
C LEU A 34 -18.42 3.99 4.33
N ILE A 35 -19.08 5.09 4.05
CA ILE A 35 -18.56 6.45 4.26
C ILE A 35 -19.30 7.05 5.44
N TYR A 36 -18.56 7.37 6.49
CA TYR A 36 -19.02 8.00 7.71
C TYR A 36 -18.67 9.48 7.70
N TYR A 37 -19.64 10.33 7.96
CA TYR A 37 -19.48 11.80 7.96
C TYR A 37 -20.51 12.44 8.90
N ARG A 38 -20.33 13.71 9.25
CA ARG A 38 -21.36 14.49 9.95
C ARG A 38 -21.83 15.64 9.09
N GLN A 39 -20.89 16.43 8.58
CA GLN A 39 -21.14 17.47 7.59
C GLN A 39 -20.21 17.24 6.40
N ALA A 40 -20.72 17.45 5.20
CA ALA A 40 -19.91 17.33 3.99
C ALA A 40 -20.28 18.45 3.01
N PRO A 41 -19.30 19.11 2.39
CA PRO A 41 -19.55 19.99 1.26
C PRO A 41 -20.27 19.26 0.12
N GLU A 42 -21.06 20.01 -0.65
CA GLU A 42 -21.76 19.48 -1.82
C GLU A 42 -20.79 18.74 -2.78
N GLY A 43 -21.18 17.57 -3.24
CA GLY A 43 -20.42 16.74 -4.16
C GLY A 43 -19.18 16.05 -3.55
N LEU A 44 -18.83 16.27 -2.28
CA LEU A 44 -17.68 15.60 -1.67
C LEU A 44 -17.89 14.08 -1.55
N LEU A 45 -19.03 13.66 -1.03
CA LEU A 45 -19.30 12.24 -0.79
C LEU A 45 -19.37 11.42 -2.09
N GLU A 46 -19.90 12.02 -3.15
CA GLU A 46 -19.90 11.43 -4.48
C GLU A 46 -18.48 11.26 -5.03
N ARG A 47 -17.61 12.27 -4.83
CA ARG A 47 -16.19 12.16 -5.23
C ARG A 47 -15.47 11.09 -4.42
N VAL A 48 -15.65 11.07 -3.09
CA VAL A 48 -15.06 10.05 -2.20
C VAL A 48 -15.47 8.66 -2.66
N SER A 49 -16.76 8.44 -2.85
CA SER A 49 -17.31 7.16 -3.28
C SER A 49 -16.73 6.73 -4.63
N ARG A 50 -16.82 7.58 -5.65
CA ARG A 50 -16.36 7.28 -6.99
C ARG A 50 -14.86 6.99 -7.05
N GLN A 51 -14.03 7.84 -6.46
CA GLN A 51 -12.57 7.66 -6.45
C GLN A 51 -12.16 6.38 -5.74
N SER A 52 -12.78 6.07 -4.60
CA SER A 52 -12.47 4.86 -3.84
C SER A 52 -12.84 3.59 -4.61
N GLU A 53 -13.99 3.57 -5.30
CA GLU A 53 -14.41 2.44 -6.14
C GLU A 53 -13.52 2.27 -7.37
N GLU A 54 -13.12 3.37 -8.02
CA GLU A 54 -12.18 3.36 -9.14
C GLU A 54 -10.83 2.78 -8.71
N TYR A 55 -10.32 3.20 -7.55
CA TYR A 55 -9.06 2.67 -7.00
C TYR A 55 -9.19 1.20 -6.61
N TYR A 56 -10.25 0.81 -5.93
CA TYR A 56 -10.50 -0.60 -5.58
C TYR A 56 -10.45 -1.50 -6.82
N THR A 57 -11.20 -1.13 -7.85
CA THR A 57 -11.27 -1.89 -9.11
C THR A 57 -9.89 -1.99 -9.74
N ARG A 58 -9.22 -0.87 -9.94
CA ARG A 58 -7.90 -0.82 -10.56
C ARG A 58 -6.85 -1.63 -9.78
N ILE A 59 -6.85 -1.56 -8.45
CA ILE A 59 -5.89 -2.25 -7.58
C ILE A 59 -6.13 -3.75 -7.61
N THR A 60 -7.38 -4.21 -7.49
CA THR A 60 -7.68 -5.64 -7.56
C THR A 60 -7.36 -6.23 -8.92
N GLU A 61 -7.53 -5.47 -10.01
CA GLU A 61 -7.10 -5.84 -11.35
C GLU A 61 -5.57 -5.90 -11.46
N ALA A 62 -4.86 -4.87 -10.96
CA ALA A 62 -3.41 -4.80 -11.03
C ALA A 62 -2.75 -5.96 -10.29
N LEU A 63 -3.23 -6.29 -9.09
CA LEU A 63 -2.68 -7.35 -8.24
C LEU A 63 -3.18 -8.77 -8.60
N GLY A 64 -4.11 -8.92 -9.55
CA GLY A 64 -4.66 -10.22 -9.93
C GLY A 64 -5.70 -10.77 -8.94
N PHE A 65 -6.32 -9.90 -8.14
CA PHE A 65 -7.26 -10.28 -7.08
C PHE A 65 -8.74 -10.12 -7.46
N THR A 66 -9.05 -9.98 -8.73
CA THR A 66 -10.45 -9.81 -9.21
C THR A 66 -11.37 -10.97 -8.87
N ARG A 67 -10.84 -12.17 -8.66
CA ARG A 67 -11.59 -13.37 -8.24
C ARG A 67 -11.99 -13.34 -6.76
N TYR A 68 -11.37 -12.48 -5.95
CA TYR A 68 -11.67 -12.35 -4.53
C TYR A 68 -12.72 -11.24 -4.34
N ASN A 69 -13.84 -11.59 -3.73
CA ASN A 69 -14.89 -10.63 -3.41
C ASN A 69 -14.58 -9.98 -2.05
N PHE A 70 -13.52 -9.17 -2.01
CA PHE A 70 -13.23 -8.37 -0.84
C PHE A 70 -14.31 -7.30 -0.61
N TRP A 71 -14.54 -6.94 0.63
CA TRP A 71 -15.30 -5.76 1.04
C TRP A 71 -16.76 -5.72 0.56
N LEU A 72 -17.46 -6.86 0.54
CA LEU A 72 -18.89 -6.91 0.26
C LEU A 72 -19.72 -7.02 1.55
N GLY A 73 -20.94 -6.50 1.52
CA GLY A 73 -21.88 -6.56 2.65
C GLY A 73 -21.32 -5.86 3.90
N ASP A 74 -21.23 -6.58 5.00
CA ASP A 74 -20.72 -6.04 6.27
C ASP A 74 -19.19 -5.95 6.33
N ASN A 75 -18.49 -6.55 5.35
CA ASN A 75 -17.04 -6.55 5.25
C ASN A 75 -16.47 -5.36 4.46
N ARG A 76 -17.30 -4.38 4.12
CA ARG A 76 -16.86 -3.16 3.40
C ARG A 76 -15.80 -2.39 4.19
N ALA A 77 -14.86 -1.76 3.47
CA ALA A 77 -13.93 -0.82 4.07
C ALA A 77 -14.67 0.45 4.54
N ARG A 78 -14.15 1.09 5.58
CA ARG A 78 -14.79 2.24 6.24
C ARG A 78 -13.98 3.50 6.00
N ILE A 79 -14.61 4.53 5.45
CA ILE A 79 -14.00 5.84 5.24
C ILE A 79 -14.66 6.82 6.22
N TYR A 80 -13.85 7.49 7.04
CA TYR A 80 -14.28 8.51 7.98
C TYR A 80 -13.84 9.88 7.47
N ILE A 81 -14.82 10.74 7.17
CA ILE A 81 -14.59 12.12 6.75
C ILE A 81 -14.93 13.02 7.95
N TYR A 82 -13.90 13.51 8.60
CA TYR A 82 -14.01 14.47 9.70
C TYR A 82 -14.32 15.87 9.18
N ASP A 83 -14.98 16.70 10.00
CA ASP A 83 -15.40 18.03 9.58
C ASP A 83 -14.22 18.99 9.46
N SER A 84 -13.15 18.77 10.23
CA SER A 84 -11.96 19.62 10.22
C SER A 84 -10.66 18.83 10.39
N ALA A 85 -9.55 19.47 10.02
CA ALA A 85 -8.20 18.93 10.23
C ALA A 85 -7.87 18.77 11.74
N GLU A 86 -8.39 19.64 12.59
CA GLU A 86 -8.18 19.56 14.03
C GLU A 86 -8.82 18.31 14.61
N GLU A 87 -10.06 18.07 14.24
CA GLU A 87 -10.81 16.89 14.65
C GLU A 87 -10.18 15.60 14.12
N TYR A 88 -9.82 15.56 12.83
CA TYR A 88 -9.11 14.45 12.24
C TYR A 88 -7.85 14.10 13.05
N ARG A 89 -7.02 15.09 13.37
CA ARG A 89 -5.80 14.87 14.17
C ARG A 89 -6.09 14.39 15.59
N LYS A 90 -7.12 14.94 16.23
CA LYS A 90 -7.54 14.55 17.58
C LYS A 90 -7.88 13.05 17.64
N TYR A 91 -8.60 12.53 16.64
CA TYR A 91 -9.07 11.15 16.64
C TYR A 91 -8.12 10.17 15.94
N SER A 92 -7.28 10.61 15.00
CA SER A 92 -6.32 9.75 14.29
C SER A 92 -4.94 9.73 14.93
N GLY A 93 -4.61 10.72 15.78
CA GLY A 93 -3.26 10.88 16.35
C GLY A 93 -2.22 11.35 15.34
N GLN A 94 -2.64 11.79 14.15
CA GLN A 94 -1.73 12.13 13.06
C GLN A 94 -1.12 13.53 13.21
N PRO A 95 0.08 13.78 12.66
CA PRO A 95 0.73 15.09 12.71
C PRO A 95 0.04 16.13 11.82
N VAL A 96 0.41 17.40 12.01
CA VAL A 96 -0.23 18.56 11.36
C VAL A 96 -0.15 18.57 9.84
N TRP A 97 0.83 17.89 9.26
CA TRP A 97 1.02 17.78 7.82
C TRP A 97 0.25 16.63 7.18
N SER A 98 -0.39 15.75 7.97
CA SER A 98 -1.16 14.61 7.47
C SER A 98 -2.54 15.05 6.98
N TYR A 99 -2.91 14.60 5.79
CA TYR A 99 -4.23 14.81 5.19
C TYR A 99 -5.14 13.57 5.26
N GLY A 100 -4.59 12.44 5.63
CA GLY A 100 -5.33 11.19 5.82
C GLY A 100 -4.42 10.10 6.33
N CYS A 101 -5.01 8.99 6.75
CA CYS A 101 -4.30 7.79 7.20
C CYS A 101 -5.17 6.54 7.04
N VAL A 102 -4.54 5.37 7.10
CA VAL A 102 -5.23 4.09 7.11
C VAL A 102 -4.85 3.27 8.34
N PHE A 103 -5.83 2.50 8.81
CA PHE A 103 -5.66 1.47 9.83
C PHE A 103 -5.97 0.13 9.17
N ILE A 104 -4.92 -0.57 8.73
CA ILE A 104 -5.03 -1.75 7.88
C ILE A 104 -5.89 -2.86 8.51
N PRO A 105 -5.69 -3.28 9.78
CA PRO A 105 -6.48 -4.36 10.38
C PRO A 105 -7.98 -4.08 10.41
N ASP A 106 -8.34 -2.79 10.55
CA ASP A 106 -9.73 -2.35 10.65
C ASP A 106 -10.34 -2.00 9.28
N LYS A 107 -9.55 -2.02 8.21
CA LYS A 107 -9.91 -1.48 6.89
C LYS A 107 -10.51 -0.08 6.99
N LYS A 108 -9.90 0.73 7.87
CA LYS A 108 -10.38 2.07 8.20
C LYS A 108 -9.49 3.11 7.55
N ILE A 109 -10.11 3.99 6.79
CA ILE A 109 -9.51 5.13 6.10
C ILE A 109 -10.03 6.39 6.77
N CYS A 110 -9.16 7.32 7.13
CA CYS A 110 -9.52 8.57 7.79
C CYS A 110 -8.97 9.75 7.01
N SER A 111 -9.81 10.76 6.78
CA SER A 111 -9.43 12.06 6.22
C SER A 111 -10.42 13.13 6.73
N PHE A 112 -10.31 14.36 6.24
CA PHE A 112 -11.23 15.45 6.58
C PHE A 112 -11.66 16.20 5.32
N SER A 113 -12.76 16.93 5.40
CA SER A 113 -13.44 17.51 4.24
C SER A 113 -12.52 18.33 3.34
N GLN A 114 -11.69 19.23 3.92
CA GLN A 114 -10.76 20.07 3.15
C GLN A 114 -9.43 19.36 2.78
N GLY A 115 -9.14 18.22 3.42
CA GLY A 115 -7.93 17.43 3.20
C GLY A 115 -8.08 16.37 2.13
N TRP A 116 -9.31 16.03 1.75
CA TRP A 116 -9.59 14.90 0.86
C TRP A 116 -8.86 14.97 -0.48
N ASP A 117 -8.86 16.12 -1.14
CA ASP A 117 -8.25 16.27 -2.46
C ASP A 117 -6.73 16.03 -2.43
N ALA A 118 -6.05 16.45 -1.35
CA ALA A 118 -4.63 16.14 -1.12
C ALA A 118 -4.42 14.65 -0.80
N PHE A 119 -5.23 14.09 0.10
CA PHE A 119 -5.16 12.69 0.50
C PHE A 119 -5.51 11.73 -0.65
N SER A 120 -6.47 12.09 -1.51
CA SER A 120 -6.87 11.25 -2.64
C SER A 120 -5.71 10.94 -3.61
N SER A 121 -4.67 11.78 -3.62
CA SER A 121 -3.48 11.57 -4.44
C SER A 121 -2.65 10.34 -4.01
N VAL A 122 -2.79 9.92 -2.75
CA VAL A 122 -2.10 8.76 -2.16
C VAL A 122 -3.05 7.63 -1.78
N LEU A 123 -4.36 7.88 -1.85
CA LEU A 123 -5.38 6.92 -1.44
C LEU A 123 -5.25 5.57 -2.17
N ALA A 124 -4.85 5.58 -3.45
CA ALA A 124 -4.63 4.35 -4.20
C ALA A 124 -3.52 3.48 -3.59
N HIS A 125 -2.43 4.10 -3.15
CA HIS A 125 -1.34 3.42 -2.44
C HIS A 125 -1.85 2.80 -1.13
N GLU A 126 -2.57 3.56 -0.34
CA GLU A 126 -3.14 3.15 0.94
C GLU A 126 -4.16 2.01 0.81
N ILE A 127 -5.04 2.07 -0.20
CA ILE A 127 -5.96 0.98 -0.51
C ILE A 127 -5.17 -0.27 -0.97
N GLY A 128 -4.06 -0.09 -1.68
CA GLY A 128 -3.14 -1.16 -2.07
C GLY A 128 -2.65 -1.96 -0.86
N HIS A 129 -2.18 -1.29 0.19
CA HIS A 129 -1.80 -1.94 1.44
C HIS A 129 -2.95 -2.74 2.05
N ILE A 130 -4.14 -2.13 2.20
CA ILE A 130 -5.28 -2.82 2.83
C ILE A 130 -5.66 -4.08 2.05
N ILE A 131 -5.77 -4.00 0.71
CA ILE A 131 -6.12 -5.14 -0.14
C ILE A 131 -5.04 -6.23 -0.09
N PHE A 132 -3.77 -5.84 -0.14
CA PHE A 132 -2.67 -6.78 -0.08
C PHE A 132 -2.61 -7.51 1.27
N HIS A 133 -2.74 -6.79 2.37
CA HIS A 133 -2.81 -7.39 3.71
C HIS A 133 -4.05 -8.29 3.90
N GLU A 134 -5.19 -7.95 3.33
CA GLU A 134 -6.38 -8.81 3.39
C GLU A 134 -6.16 -10.12 2.61
N CYS A 135 -5.52 -10.06 1.45
CA CYS A 135 -5.12 -11.25 0.71
C CYS A 135 -4.19 -12.15 1.54
N LEU A 136 -3.26 -11.55 2.27
CA LEU A 136 -2.33 -12.25 3.16
C LEU A 136 -2.93 -12.67 4.51
N GLY A 137 -4.19 -12.28 4.84
CA GLY A 137 -4.91 -12.68 6.05
C GLY A 137 -4.73 -11.79 7.26
N MET A 138 -4.39 -10.50 7.09
CA MET A 138 -4.36 -9.45 8.14
C MET A 138 -3.53 -9.76 9.41
N GLU A 139 -2.78 -10.85 9.45
CA GLU A 139 -1.98 -11.22 10.61
C GLU A 139 -0.72 -10.36 10.73
N LYS A 140 -0.39 -9.99 11.96
CA LYS A 140 0.81 -9.20 12.27
C LYS A 140 2.08 -10.04 12.13
N GLY A 141 3.09 -9.45 11.50
CA GLY A 141 4.46 -9.96 11.51
C GLY A 141 4.80 -10.88 10.33
N SER A 142 6.06 -10.85 9.93
CA SER A 142 6.71 -11.59 8.84
C SER A 142 6.62 -11.01 7.43
N LEU A 143 5.71 -10.09 7.11
CA LEU A 143 5.73 -9.46 5.78
C LEU A 143 6.93 -8.50 5.71
N PRO A 144 7.88 -8.72 4.78
CA PRO A 144 8.97 -7.78 4.59
C PRO A 144 8.46 -6.43 4.10
N LEU A 145 8.96 -5.33 4.68
CA LEU A 145 8.52 -3.98 4.33
C LEU A 145 8.67 -3.68 2.83
N TRP A 146 9.76 -4.14 2.20
CA TRP A 146 9.97 -3.95 0.76
C TRP A 146 8.88 -4.60 -0.10
N LEU A 147 8.32 -5.74 0.35
CA LEU A 147 7.27 -6.44 -0.40
C LEU A 147 5.92 -5.73 -0.23
N ASP A 148 5.61 -5.24 0.97
CA ASP A 148 4.41 -4.46 1.26
C ASP A 148 4.39 -3.15 0.47
N GLU A 149 5.44 -2.36 0.59
CA GLU A 149 5.59 -1.09 -0.13
C GLU A 149 5.68 -1.29 -1.65
N GLY A 150 6.37 -2.34 -2.08
CA GLY A 150 6.48 -2.70 -3.49
C GLY A 150 5.13 -3.06 -4.11
N ALA A 151 4.30 -3.84 -3.41
CA ALA A 151 2.96 -4.20 -3.85
C ALA A 151 2.02 -2.98 -3.89
N ALA A 152 2.08 -2.11 -2.89
CA ALA A 152 1.30 -0.87 -2.84
C ALA A 152 1.70 0.11 -3.97
N CYS A 153 2.99 0.31 -4.21
CA CYS A 153 3.50 1.13 -5.31
C CYS A 153 3.11 0.56 -6.68
N TYR A 154 3.18 -0.76 -6.86
CA TYR A 154 2.75 -1.39 -8.10
C TYR A 154 1.24 -1.22 -8.31
N ALA A 155 0.44 -1.44 -7.27
CA ALA A 155 -1.00 -1.27 -7.30
C ALA A 155 -1.43 0.18 -7.59
N GLU A 156 -0.70 1.16 -7.02
CA GLU A 156 -0.92 2.58 -7.30
C GLU A 156 -0.72 2.92 -8.78
N ASN A 157 0.40 2.49 -9.36
CA ASN A 157 0.74 2.79 -10.75
C ASN A 157 1.72 1.77 -11.35
N PRO A 158 1.24 0.68 -11.98
CA PRO A 158 2.11 -0.32 -12.61
C PRO A 158 3.03 0.26 -13.70
N ALA A 159 2.63 1.33 -14.38
CA ALA A 159 3.45 1.97 -15.42
C ALA A 159 4.71 2.63 -14.83
N ARG A 160 4.62 3.21 -13.63
CA ARG A 160 5.77 3.81 -12.93
C ARG A 160 6.86 2.78 -12.66
N CYS A 161 6.50 1.53 -12.34
CA CYS A 161 7.47 0.48 -12.08
C CYS A 161 8.35 0.18 -13.32
N ARG A 162 7.82 0.39 -14.53
CA ARG A 162 8.57 0.23 -15.79
C ARG A 162 9.59 1.36 -16.04
N GLU A 163 9.42 2.51 -15.42
CA GLU A 163 10.36 3.65 -15.54
C GLU A 163 11.53 3.55 -14.53
N THR A 164 11.32 2.79 -13.46
CA THR A 164 12.27 2.61 -12.35
C THR A 164 13.64 2.03 -12.78
N PRO A 165 13.75 1.10 -13.76
CA PRO A 165 15.03 0.51 -14.15
C PRO A 165 16.08 1.52 -14.57
N VAL A 166 15.72 2.64 -15.18
CA VAL A 166 16.68 3.70 -15.59
C VAL A 166 17.33 4.33 -14.34
N PHE A 167 16.53 4.65 -13.34
CA PHE A 167 17.01 5.19 -12.07
C PHE A 167 17.89 4.16 -11.33
N LEU A 168 17.47 2.91 -11.24
CA LEU A 168 18.18 1.85 -10.54
C LEU A 168 19.53 1.53 -11.20
N LYS A 169 19.61 1.48 -12.54
CA LYS A 169 20.88 1.34 -13.27
C LYS A 169 21.85 2.48 -12.96
N ALA A 170 21.34 3.71 -12.89
CA ALA A 170 22.16 4.85 -12.53
C ALA A 170 22.66 4.78 -11.09
N SER A 171 21.84 4.35 -10.15
CA SER A 171 22.19 4.14 -8.74
C SER A 171 23.19 2.99 -8.57
N HIS A 172 23.01 1.88 -9.28
CA HIS A 172 23.95 0.77 -9.28
C HIS A 172 25.37 1.18 -9.70
N ARG A 173 25.51 1.99 -10.76
CA ARG A 173 26.83 2.49 -11.22
C ARG A 173 27.55 3.32 -10.16
N LYS A 174 26.81 3.89 -9.21
CA LYS A 174 27.35 4.62 -8.07
C LYS A 174 27.60 3.74 -6.84
N GLY A 175 27.38 2.42 -6.94
CA GLY A 175 27.53 1.47 -5.85
C GLY A 175 26.38 1.47 -4.85
N GLY A 176 25.20 1.99 -5.24
CA GLY A 176 24.14 2.36 -4.32
C GLY A 176 22.92 1.43 -4.22
N LEU A 177 22.89 0.23 -4.80
CA LEU A 177 21.74 -0.68 -4.59
C LEU A 177 21.86 -1.44 -3.27
N PHE A 178 20.73 -1.61 -2.60
CA PHE A 178 20.62 -2.46 -1.41
C PHE A 178 20.78 -3.94 -1.77
N THR A 179 21.27 -4.73 -0.82
CA THR A 179 21.08 -6.19 -0.82
C THR A 179 19.69 -6.52 -0.28
N PHE A 180 19.19 -7.73 -0.52
CA PHE A 180 17.89 -8.14 0.05
C PHE A 180 17.88 -8.14 1.58
N ASP A 181 19.01 -8.41 2.23
CA ASP A 181 19.13 -8.30 3.69
C ASP A 181 19.00 -6.84 4.15
N GLN A 182 19.59 -5.90 3.42
CA GLN A 182 19.45 -4.47 3.70
C GLN A 182 18.02 -3.98 3.45
N LEU A 183 17.36 -4.44 2.38
CA LEU A 183 15.95 -4.14 2.13
C LEU A 183 15.05 -4.69 3.24
N ALA A 184 15.31 -5.92 3.71
CA ALA A 184 14.55 -6.53 4.80
C ALA A 184 14.72 -5.81 6.15
N ALA A 185 15.91 -5.25 6.38
CA ALA A 185 16.25 -4.51 7.60
C ALA A 185 16.02 -2.99 7.49
N PHE A 186 15.48 -2.49 6.38
CA PHE A 186 15.35 -1.06 6.14
C PHE A 186 14.33 -0.41 7.08
N ILE A 187 14.74 0.71 7.68
CA ILE A 187 13.89 1.50 8.58
C ILE A 187 13.78 2.92 8.00
N PRO A 188 12.66 3.25 7.33
CA PRO A 188 12.49 4.57 6.68
C PRO A 188 12.67 5.74 7.64
N ALA A 189 12.18 5.64 8.87
CA ALA A 189 12.28 6.70 9.88
C ALA A 189 13.71 7.05 10.31
N ALA A 190 14.67 6.15 10.06
CA ALA A 190 16.09 6.34 10.39
C ALA A 190 16.95 6.67 9.15
N ALA A 191 16.35 6.75 7.94
CA ALA A 191 17.06 6.88 6.69
C ALA A 191 16.97 8.31 6.11
N GLY A 192 17.97 8.68 5.32
CA GLY A 192 17.93 9.92 4.55
C GLY A 192 17.05 9.78 3.31
N GLU A 193 16.63 10.92 2.75
CA GLU A 193 15.69 11.02 1.63
C GLU A 193 16.10 10.19 0.39
N GLU A 194 17.40 10.22 0.03
CA GLU A 194 17.92 9.46 -1.11
C GLU A 194 17.79 7.94 -0.88
N SER A 195 18.08 7.47 0.32
CA SER A 195 17.94 6.06 0.69
C SER A 195 16.49 5.61 0.70
N ILE A 196 15.59 6.46 1.18
CA ILE A 196 14.14 6.21 1.16
C ILE A 196 13.66 6.10 -0.29
N ARG A 197 14.04 7.04 -1.14
CA ARG A 197 13.70 7.02 -2.57
C ARG A 197 14.22 5.76 -3.27
N LEU A 198 15.44 5.35 -2.94
CA LEU A 198 16.04 4.13 -3.49
C LEU A 198 15.27 2.90 -3.01
N PHE A 199 14.94 2.82 -1.73
CA PHE A 199 14.17 1.72 -1.16
C PHE A 199 12.82 1.53 -1.87
N TYR A 200 12.04 2.59 -2.06
CA TYR A 200 10.76 2.51 -2.78
C TYR A 200 10.95 2.13 -4.26
N ALA A 201 12.00 2.63 -4.90
CA ALA A 201 12.31 2.28 -6.28
C ALA A 201 12.70 0.80 -6.44
N GLU A 202 13.53 0.28 -5.55
CA GLU A 202 13.90 -1.15 -5.56
C GLU A 202 12.69 -2.03 -5.24
N SER A 203 11.94 -1.72 -4.19
CA SER A 203 10.74 -2.45 -3.76
C SER A 203 9.72 -2.55 -4.90
N SER A 204 9.38 -1.44 -5.53
CA SER A 204 8.43 -1.42 -6.65
C SER A 204 8.96 -2.15 -7.90
N SER A 205 10.27 -2.07 -8.15
CA SER A 205 10.91 -2.76 -9.28
C SER A 205 10.97 -4.28 -9.08
N ILE A 206 11.22 -4.76 -7.87
CA ILE A 206 11.22 -6.19 -7.55
C ILE A 206 9.81 -6.77 -7.74
N VAL A 207 8.79 -6.09 -7.21
CA VAL A 207 7.40 -6.52 -7.39
C VAL A 207 6.98 -6.42 -8.85
N GLY A 208 7.34 -5.34 -9.56
CA GLY A 208 7.11 -5.20 -11.00
C GLY A 208 7.72 -6.33 -11.81
N TYR A 209 8.96 -6.74 -11.49
CA TYR A 209 9.63 -7.89 -12.10
C TYR A 209 8.83 -9.19 -11.89
N LEU A 210 8.32 -9.45 -10.68
CA LEU A 210 7.51 -10.64 -10.42
C LEU A 210 6.24 -10.67 -11.29
N PHE A 211 5.59 -9.52 -11.51
CA PHE A 211 4.42 -9.45 -12.37
C PHE A 211 4.76 -9.58 -13.86
N GLU A 212 5.86 -9.00 -14.32
CA GLU A 212 6.25 -9.02 -15.74
C GLU A 212 6.76 -10.39 -16.17
N GLU A 213 7.52 -11.06 -15.30
CA GLU A 213 8.11 -12.37 -15.61
C GLU A 213 7.15 -13.53 -15.39
N PHE A 214 6.37 -13.51 -14.32
CA PHE A 214 5.57 -14.65 -13.89
C PHE A 214 4.05 -14.42 -13.99
N GLY A 215 3.61 -13.18 -14.15
CA GLY A 215 2.20 -12.83 -14.28
C GLY A 215 1.42 -12.73 -12.96
N ARG A 216 0.18 -12.31 -13.08
CA ARG A 216 -0.72 -12.01 -11.94
C ARG A 216 -1.16 -13.26 -11.19
N ASP A 217 -1.41 -14.34 -11.90
CA ASP A 217 -1.88 -15.59 -11.29
C ASP A 217 -0.80 -16.18 -10.37
N SER A 218 0.46 -16.17 -10.80
CA SER A 218 1.60 -16.59 -9.97
C SER A 218 1.78 -15.71 -8.74
N PHE A 219 1.48 -14.40 -8.84
CA PHE A 219 1.52 -13.52 -7.67
C PHE A 219 0.39 -13.85 -6.67
N ALA A 220 -0.80 -14.15 -7.16
CA ALA A 220 -1.88 -14.60 -6.30
C ALA A 220 -1.57 -15.94 -5.62
N ASP A 221 -0.96 -16.89 -6.35
CA ASP A 221 -0.51 -18.17 -5.78
C ASP A 221 0.60 -17.97 -4.73
N PHE A 222 1.53 -17.03 -4.98
CA PHE A 222 2.53 -16.63 -4.00
C PHE A 222 1.89 -16.10 -2.71
N CYS A 223 0.88 -15.24 -2.82
CA CYS A 223 0.17 -14.71 -1.66
C CYS A 223 -0.53 -15.81 -0.85
N GLU A 224 -1.17 -16.77 -1.53
CA GLU A 224 -1.82 -17.91 -0.86
C GLU A 224 -0.81 -18.81 -0.14
N GLU A 225 0.34 -19.12 -0.76
CA GLU A 225 1.40 -19.92 -0.13
C GLU A 225 2.02 -19.17 1.07
N PHE A 226 2.29 -17.87 0.90
CA PHE A 226 2.82 -17.06 1.99
C PHE A 226 1.84 -16.98 3.15
N LYS A 227 0.54 -16.80 2.89
CA LYS A 227 -0.53 -16.80 3.90
C LYS A 227 -0.54 -18.10 4.72
N ARG A 228 -0.36 -19.26 4.09
CA ARG A 228 -0.38 -20.57 4.77
C ARG A 228 0.78 -20.79 5.72
N GLY A 229 1.98 -20.38 5.33
CA GLY A 229 3.21 -20.75 6.03
C GLY A 229 4.04 -19.60 6.57
N ARG A 230 3.77 -18.37 6.17
CA ARG A 230 4.58 -17.17 6.49
C ARG A 230 6.07 -17.31 6.17
N ASP A 231 6.40 -18.20 5.25
CA ASP A 231 7.75 -18.48 4.79
C ASP A 231 7.93 -17.94 3.37
N LEU A 232 8.70 -16.85 3.25
CA LEU A 232 8.92 -16.17 1.98
C LEU A 232 9.66 -17.04 0.97
N ASP A 233 10.71 -17.78 1.42
CA ASP A 233 11.51 -18.62 0.52
C ASP A 233 10.70 -19.82 0.01
N LYS A 234 9.80 -20.36 0.83
CA LYS A 234 8.88 -21.42 0.43
C LYS A 234 7.85 -20.91 -0.58
N ALA A 235 7.27 -19.73 -0.33
CA ALA A 235 6.30 -19.13 -1.25
C ALA A 235 6.94 -18.78 -2.60
N LEU A 236 8.17 -18.24 -2.62
CA LEU A 236 8.94 -17.99 -3.84
C LEU A 236 9.19 -19.28 -4.64
N ARG A 237 9.52 -20.37 -3.96
CA ARG A 237 9.72 -21.68 -4.59
C ARG A 237 8.43 -22.22 -5.21
N SER A 238 7.35 -22.18 -4.45
CA SER A 238 6.08 -22.75 -4.87
C SER A 238 5.46 -22.01 -6.05
N ALA A 239 5.45 -20.69 -6.00
CA ALA A 239 4.75 -19.87 -6.99
C ALA A 239 5.60 -19.54 -8.23
N TYR A 240 6.92 -19.38 -8.05
CA TYR A 240 7.79 -18.88 -9.11
C TYR A 240 8.92 -19.84 -9.51
N GLY A 241 9.10 -20.95 -8.79
CA GLY A 241 10.23 -21.88 -9.02
C GLY A 241 11.59 -21.29 -8.61
N LEU A 242 11.62 -20.16 -7.90
CA LEU A 242 12.83 -19.53 -7.40
C LEU A 242 13.31 -20.26 -6.13
N ALA A 243 14.61 -20.52 -5.99
CA ALA A 243 15.13 -21.27 -4.84
C ALA A 243 14.99 -20.53 -3.50
N GLY A 244 14.74 -19.23 -3.53
CA GLY A 244 14.52 -18.36 -2.38
C GLY A 244 14.91 -16.92 -2.69
N ARG A 245 15.06 -16.09 -1.64
CA ARG A 245 15.38 -14.65 -1.75
C ARG A 245 16.66 -14.36 -2.52
N ALA A 246 17.70 -15.15 -2.31
CA ALA A 246 18.98 -14.98 -3.02
C ALA A 246 18.83 -15.21 -4.54
N ASP A 247 17.99 -16.17 -4.94
CA ASP A 247 17.71 -16.44 -6.35
C ASP A 247 16.79 -15.36 -6.95
N LEU A 248 15.83 -14.86 -6.18
CA LEU A 248 15.03 -13.69 -6.56
C LEU A 248 15.93 -12.46 -6.81
N GLU A 249 16.84 -12.15 -5.89
CA GLU A 249 17.79 -11.03 -6.05
C GLU A 249 18.62 -11.18 -7.33
N LYS A 250 19.20 -12.34 -7.54
CA LYS A 250 20.02 -12.62 -8.71
C LYS A 250 19.21 -12.49 -10.01
N SER A 251 18.00 -13.02 -10.04
CA SER A 251 17.13 -12.99 -11.21
C SER A 251 16.65 -11.58 -11.53
N TRP A 252 16.23 -10.82 -10.52
CA TRP A 252 15.86 -9.42 -10.66
C TRP A 252 17.04 -8.53 -11.13
N ARG A 253 18.26 -8.73 -10.58
CA ARG A 253 19.45 -8.00 -11.05
C ARG A 253 19.78 -8.32 -12.50
N ARG A 254 19.58 -9.57 -12.93
CA ARG A 254 19.74 -9.96 -14.34
C ARG A 254 18.67 -9.31 -15.22
N TYR A 255 17.42 -9.29 -14.77
CA TYR A 255 16.33 -8.55 -15.44
C TYR A 255 16.66 -7.07 -15.63
N LEU A 256 17.26 -6.43 -14.64
CA LEU A 256 17.75 -5.06 -14.74
C LEU A 256 18.99 -4.92 -15.68
N GLY A 257 19.67 -6.00 -16.06
CA GLY A 257 20.91 -5.97 -16.84
C GLY A 257 22.09 -5.34 -16.08
N ILE A 258 22.19 -5.65 -14.78
CA ILE A 258 23.24 -5.17 -13.87
C ILE A 258 24.01 -6.30 -13.18
N LEU A 259 23.78 -7.52 -13.62
CA LEU A 259 24.48 -8.73 -13.18
C LEU A 259 25.22 -9.36 -14.35
#